data_d4637293a21f84def635671ec397c307
#
_entry.id   d4637293a21f84def635671ec397c307
#
_cell.length_a   1.000
_cell.length_b   1.000
_cell.length_c   1.000
_cell.angle_alpha   90.00
_cell.angle_beta   90.00
_cell.angle_gamma   90.00
#
_symmetry.space_group_name_H-M   'P 1'
#
loop_
_entity.id
_entity.type
_entity.pdbx_description
1 polymer ?
#
loop_
_entity_poly.entity_id
_entity_poly.type
_entity_poly.pdbx_seq_one_letter_code
_entity_poly.pdbx_strand_id
1 'polypeptide(L)'
;MSSLLQALYRGDRATVDELLAADPSLDVFEAAAVGRTDTLRELLDEDQARANAFGDDGFHPLGLACFFGHVDAARLLLERGADVNALSRNEHVQTAAIHAGAAAEGKDESVRYELVQLALENGADPNLRQGGGFTAIDAARQNGDERVEQLLLENGAEP
;
A
#
# COMPACT_ATOMS: atom_id res chain seq x y z
N MET A 1 -8.81 14.43 -5.31
CA MET A 1 -8.24 13.21 -5.92
C MET A 1 -7.87 13.46 -7.36
N SER A 2 -6.63 13.20 -7.75
CA SER A 2 -6.10 13.45 -9.12
C SER A 2 -6.70 12.52 -10.18
N SER A 3 -6.56 12.91 -11.47
CA SER A 3 -7.00 12.08 -12.59
C SER A 3 -6.23 10.75 -12.66
N LEU A 4 -4.95 10.76 -12.28
CA LEU A 4 -4.10 9.57 -12.27
C LEU A 4 -4.58 8.54 -11.23
N LEU A 5 -4.85 8.96 -10.00
CA LEU A 5 -5.41 8.08 -8.96
C LEU A 5 -6.80 7.55 -9.35
N GLN A 6 -7.64 8.39 -9.96
CA GLN A 6 -8.94 7.93 -10.46
C GLN A 6 -8.82 6.85 -11.53
N ALA A 7 -7.87 7.00 -12.47
CA ALA A 7 -7.62 5.99 -13.50
C ALA A 7 -7.08 4.69 -12.90
N LEU A 8 -6.17 4.79 -11.93
CA LEU A 8 -5.63 3.63 -11.20
C LEU A 8 -6.74 2.84 -10.48
N TYR A 9 -7.61 3.51 -9.73
CA TYR A 9 -8.71 2.86 -9.02
C TYR A 9 -9.74 2.20 -9.93
N ARG A 10 -9.88 2.68 -11.17
CA ARG A 10 -10.75 2.07 -12.19
C ARG A 10 -10.07 0.95 -12.97
N GLY A 11 -8.76 0.72 -12.76
CA GLY A 11 -7.98 -0.21 -13.56
C GLY A 11 -7.80 0.22 -15.02
N ASP A 12 -7.97 1.52 -15.32
CA ASP A 12 -7.86 2.09 -16.66
C ASP A 12 -6.38 2.32 -17.02
N ARG A 13 -5.73 1.23 -17.41
CA ARG A 13 -4.30 1.23 -17.76
C ARG A 13 -3.98 2.17 -18.91
N ALA A 14 -4.86 2.27 -19.91
CA ALA A 14 -4.62 3.12 -21.08
C ALA A 14 -4.53 4.60 -20.67
N THR A 15 -5.46 5.06 -19.85
CA THR A 15 -5.44 6.43 -19.30
C THR A 15 -4.23 6.65 -18.37
N VAL A 16 -3.86 5.66 -17.55
CA VAL A 16 -2.67 5.74 -16.70
C VAL A 16 -1.41 5.92 -17.55
N ASP A 17 -1.24 5.09 -18.58
CA ASP A 17 -0.08 5.15 -19.48
C ASP A 17 -0.01 6.49 -20.23
N GLU A 18 -1.13 7.00 -20.71
CA GLU A 18 -1.23 8.30 -21.38
C GLU A 18 -0.82 9.46 -20.43
N LEU A 19 -1.37 9.46 -19.20
CA LEU A 19 -1.05 10.49 -18.22
C LEU A 19 0.42 10.46 -17.82
N LEU A 20 1.01 9.27 -17.63
CA LEU A 20 2.42 9.11 -17.28
C LEU A 20 3.36 9.45 -18.44
N ALA A 21 2.94 9.21 -19.69
CA ALA A 21 3.73 9.55 -20.88
C ALA A 21 3.89 11.06 -21.08
N ALA A 22 2.99 11.85 -20.51
CA ALA A 22 3.09 13.32 -20.49
C ALA A 22 4.12 13.86 -19.50
N ASP A 23 4.85 12.99 -18.80
CA ASP A 23 5.84 13.31 -17.76
C ASP A 23 5.30 14.31 -16.69
N PRO A 24 4.19 13.98 -16.01
CA PRO A 24 3.56 14.89 -15.06
C PRO A 24 4.40 15.07 -13.80
N SER A 25 4.26 16.22 -13.17
CA SER A 25 4.73 16.41 -11.80
C SER A 25 3.83 15.61 -10.85
N LEU A 26 4.35 14.51 -10.30
CA LEU A 26 3.61 13.65 -9.38
C LEU A 26 3.71 14.18 -7.94
N ASP A 27 2.61 14.07 -7.20
CA ASP A 27 2.65 14.23 -5.74
C ASP A 27 3.09 12.92 -5.04
N VAL A 28 3.20 12.95 -3.70
CA VAL A 28 3.63 11.80 -2.91
C VAL A 28 2.69 10.61 -3.02
N PHE A 29 1.39 10.85 -3.16
CA PHE A 29 0.37 9.80 -3.29
C PHE A 29 0.43 9.15 -4.67
N GLU A 30 0.52 9.94 -5.70
CA GLU A 30 0.66 9.47 -7.09
C GLU A 30 1.97 8.70 -7.28
N ALA A 31 3.10 9.25 -6.81
CA ALA A 31 4.40 8.60 -6.90
C ALA A 31 4.42 7.24 -6.19
N ALA A 32 3.79 7.13 -5.01
CA ALA A 32 3.63 5.89 -4.29
C ALA A 32 2.71 4.90 -5.03
N ALA A 33 1.58 5.38 -5.55
CA ALA A 33 0.58 4.55 -6.25
C ALA A 33 1.06 3.99 -7.59
N VAL A 34 2.00 4.67 -8.28
CA VAL A 34 2.58 4.18 -9.55
C VAL A 34 3.99 3.61 -9.39
N GLY A 35 4.53 3.60 -8.17
CA GLY A 35 5.85 3.02 -7.89
C GLY A 35 7.03 3.85 -8.42
N ARG A 36 6.87 5.17 -8.60
CA ARG A 36 7.97 6.07 -9.02
C ARG A 36 8.88 6.36 -7.83
N THR A 37 9.72 5.39 -7.48
CA THR A 37 10.56 5.40 -6.27
C THR A 37 11.55 6.57 -6.24
N ASP A 38 12.11 6.98 -7.40
CA ASP A 38 13.04 8.12 -7.45
C ASP A 38 12.31 9.43 -7.15
N THR A 39 11.17 9.68 -7.79
CA THR A 39 10.33 10.85 -7.51
C THR A 39 9.86 10.86 -6.06
N LEU A 40 9.44 9.70 -5.55
CA LEU A 40 9.03 9.55 -4.15
C LEU A 40 10.18 9.90 -3.19
N ARG A 41 11.42 9.49 -3.50
CA ARG A 41 12.61 9.83 -2.72
C ARG A 41 12.85 11.33 -2.67
N GLU A 42 12.80 12.01 -3.81
CA GLU A 42 12.97 13.46 -3.91
C GLU A 42 11.93 14.19 -3.06
N LEU A 43 10.65 13.80 -3.17
CA LEU A 43 9.55 14.40 -2.40
C LEU A 43 9.70 14.21 -0.89
N LEU A 44 10.21 13.05 -0.46
CA LEU A 44 10.46 12.75 0.95
C LEU A 44 11.76 13.41 1.48
N ASP A 45 12.74 13.66 0.61
CA ASP A 45 13.93 14.43 0.95
C ASP A 45 13.61 15.91 1.16
N GLU A 46 12.64 16.45 0.40
CA GLU A 46 12.13 17.82 0.60
C GLU A 46 11.33 17.96 1.92
N ASP A 47 10.48 16.96 2.22
CA ASP A 47 9.64 16.98 3.42
C ASP A 47 9.28 15.53 3.84
N GLN A 48 10.00 15.04 4.85
CA GLN A 48 9.80 13.68 5.39
C GLN A 48 8.40 13.46 5.99
N ALA A 49 7.72 14.52 6.44
CA ALA A 49 6.37 14.41 6.99
C ALA A 49 5.34 13.90 5.95
N ARG A 50 5.64 14.05 4.67
CA ARG A 50 4.83 13.50 3.57
C ARG A 50 4.66 11.98 3.63
N ALA A 51 5.59 11.23 4.26
CA ALA A 51 5.48 9.79 4.43
C ALA A 51 4.22 9.36 5.22
N ASN A 52 3.73 10.24 6.11
CA ASN A 52 2.57 10.02 6.96
C ASN A 52 1.38 10.95 6.62
N ALA A 53 1.43 11.62 5.47
CA ALA A 53 0.33 12.45 5.01
C ALA A 53 -0.88 11.61 4.58
N PHE A 54 -2.07 12.19 4.61
CA PHE A 54 -3.30 11.59 4.08
C PHE A 54 -3.80 12.41 2.89
N GLY A 55 -4.14 11.70 1.83
CA GLY A 55 -4.75 12.31 0.64
C GLY A 55 -6.21 12.72 0.86
N ASP A 56 -6.78 13.40 -0.13
CA ASP A 56 -8.19 13.81 -0.10
C ASP A 56 -9.15 12.61 -0.03
N ASP A 57 -8.73 11.45 -0.48
CA ASP A 57 -9.46 10.17 -0.42
C ASP A 57 -9.24 9.41 0.91
N GLY A 58 -8.43 9.97 1.80
CA GLY A 58 -8.13 9.40 3.12
C GLY A 58 -7.08 8.31 3.12
N PHE A 59 -6.46 7.99 1.98
CA PHE A 59 -5.35 7.02 1.94
C PHE A 59 -4.01 7.71 2.19
N HIS A 60 -3.03 6.94 2.68
CA HIS A 60 -1.65 7.39 2.90
C HIS A 60 -0.70 6.72 1.90
N PRO A 61 0.50 7.29 1.63
CA PRO A 61 1.40 6.80 0.58
C PRO A 61 1.77 5.33 0.74
N LEU A 62 2.04 4.86 1.97
CA LEU A 62 2.39 3.46 2.22
C LEU A 62 1.24 2.50 1.86
N GLY A 63 0.00 2.87 2.21
CA GLY A 63 -1.19 2.08 1.85
C GLY A 63 -1.35 1.97 0.34
N LEU A 64 -1.15 3.07 -0.38
CA LEU A 64 -1.23 3.09 -1.86
C LEU A 64 -0.12 2.23 -2.50
N ALA A 65 1.13 2.37 -2.04
CA ALA A 65 2.24 1.55 -2.54
C ALA A 65 1.97 0.04 -2.33
N CYS A 66 1.46 -0.34 -1.15
CA CYS A 66 1.11 -1.72 -0.84
C CYS A 66 -0.07 -2.22 -1.69
N PHE A 67 -1.15 -1.45 -1.81
CA PHE A 67 -2.33 -1.84 -2.57
C PHE A 67 -2.03 -2.06 -4.06
N PHE A 68 -1.24 -1.16 -4.65
CA PHE A 68 -0.84 -1.29 -6.06
C PHE A 68 0.39 -2.19 -6.28
N GLY A 69 0.95 -2.80 -5.21
CA GLY A 69 1.99 -3.83 -5.32
C GLY A 69 3.40 -3.32 -5.60
N HIS A 70 3.72 -2.11 -5.14
CA HIS A 70 5.03 -1.47 -5.34
C HIS A 70 5.95 -1.66 -4.13
N VAL A 71 6.62 -2.81 -4.06
CA VAL A 71 7.47 -3.21 -2.92
C VAL A 71 8.58 -2.20 -2.63
N ASP A 72 9.29 -1.70 -3.66
CA ASP A 72 10.40 -0.75 -3.46
C ASP A 72 9.91 0.60 -2.94
N ALA A 73 8.75 1.08 -3.40
CA ALA A 73 8.13 2.29 -2.87
C ALA A 73 7.69 2.11 -1.41
N ALA A 74 7.09 0.96 -1.08
CA ALA A 74 6.71 0.63 0.29
C ALA A 74 7.94 0.57 1.22
N ARG A 75 9.03 -0.07 0.78
CA ARG A 75 10.29 -0.13 1.50
C ARG A 75 10.86 1.26 1.78
N LEU A 76 10.92 2.11 0.76
CA LEU A 76 11.41 3.49 0.91
C LEU A 76 10.55 4.28 1.92
N LEU A 77 9.24 4.18 1.85
CA LEU A 77 8.33 4.86 2.79
C LEU A 77 8.56 4.42 4.23
N LEU A 78 8.74 3.12 4.48
CA LEU A 78 9.04 2.59 5.81
C LEU A 78 10.41 3.05 6.31
N GLU A 79 11.45 3.07 5.46
CA GLU A 79 12.78 3.62 5.77
C GLU A 79 12.72 5.12 6.13
N ARG A 80 11.73 5.84 5.59
CA ARG A 80 11.50 7.27 5.85
C ARG A 80 10.49 7.52 6.98
N GLY A 81 10.12 6.50 7.75
CA GLY A 81 9.31 6.61 8.97
C GLY A 81 7.81 6.64 8.73
N ALA A 82 7.34 6.04 7.65
CA ALA A 82 5.90 5.79 7.49
C ALA A 82 5.40 4.87 8.61
N ASP A 83 4.27 5.21 9.22
CA ASP A 83 3.62 4.38 10.24
C ASP A 83 2.95 3.17 9.58
N VAL A 84 3.54 1.98 9.81
CA VAL A 84 3.08 0.71 9.24
C VAL A 84 1.68 0.31 9.70
N ASN A 85 1.26 0.77 10.88
CA ASN A 85 -0.04 0.48 11.49
C ASN A 85 -1.08 1.59 11.29
N ALA A 86 -0.73 2.67 10.58
CA ALA A 86 -1.68 3.74 10.31
C ALA A 86 -2.87 3.20 9.49
N LEU A 87 -4.08 3.39 10.02
CA LEU A 87 -5.31 3.12 9.27
C LEU A 87 -5.63 4.30 8.37
N SER A 88 -6.07 4.02 7.15
CA SER A 88 -6.59 5.06 6.26
C SER A 88 -7.80 5.76 6.88
N ARG A 89 -8.01 7.01 6.50
CA ARG A 89 -9.13 7.86 6.94
C ARG A 89 -10.30 7.86 5.96
N ASN A 90 -10.30 6.89 5.05
CA ASN A 90 -11.39 6.72 4.10
C ASN A 90 -12.65 6.24 4.82
N GLU A 91 -13.80 6.84 4.52
CA GLU A 91 -15.07 6.54 5.20
C GLU A 91 -15.58 5.11 4.94
N HIS A 92 -15.18 4.51 3.82
CA HIS A 92 -15.66 3.19 3.38
C HIS A 92 -14.63 2.09 3.63
N VAL A 93 -13.34 2.43 3.59
CA VAL A 93 -12.24 1.46 3.69
C VAL A 93 -11.17 1.98 4.65
N GLN A 94 -11.18 1.48 5.88
CA GLN A 94 -10.13 1.76 6.86
C GLN A 94 -9.13 0.61 6.82
N THR A 95 -8.02 0.81 6.13
CA THR A 95 -7.00 -0.22 5.90
C THR A 95 -5.61 0.27 6.26
N ALA A 96 -4.78 -0.60 6.81
CA ALA A 96 -3.35 -0.37 7.01
C ALA A 96 -2.51 -1.09 5.94
N ALA A 97 -1.20 -0.83 5.94
CA ALA A 97 -0.26 -1.39 4.96
C ALA A 97 -0.32 -2.92 4.86
N ILE A 98 -0.44 -3.63 5.99
CA ILE A 98 -0.50 -5.10 6.02
C ILE A 98 -1.73 -5.65 5.30
N HIS A 99 -2.89 -5.00 5.44
CA HIS A 99 -4.11 -5.39 4.73
C HIS A 99 -4.00 -5.09 3.24
N ALA A 100 -3.53 -3.87 2.91
CA ALA A 100 -3.33 -3.44 1.54
C ALA A 100 -2.35 -4.35 0.79
N GLY A 101 -1.27 -4.77 1.45
CA GLY A 101 -0.29 -5.71 0.90
C GLY A 101 -0.85 -7.12 0.71
N ALA A 102 -1.59 -7.65 1.70
CA ALA A 102 -2.23 -8.96 1.61
C ALA A 102 -3.32 -9.02 0.53
N ALA A 103 -3.94 -7.88 0.21
CA ALA A 103 -4.98 -7.76 -0.80
C ALA A 103 -4.49 -7.14 -2.11
N ALA A 104 -3.17 -6.95 -2.32
CA ALA A 104 -2.61 -6.22 -3.47
C ALA A 104 -3.21 -6.66 -4.80
N GLU A 105 -4.00 -5.75 -5.40
CA GLU A 105 -4.88 -6.06 -6.52
C GLU A 105 -4.09 -6.38 -7.79
N GLY A 106 -4.51 -7.44 -8.49
CA GLY A 106 -3.90 -7.87 -9.75
C GLY A 106 -2.46 -8.36 -9.62
N LYS A 107 -1.98 -8.61 -8.39
CA LYS A 107 -0.64 -9.13 -8.11
C LYS A 107 -0.70 -10.63 -7.80
N ASP A 108 0.42 -11.31 -8.01
CA ASP A 108 0.56 -12.70 -7.62
C ASP A 108 0.90 -12.86 -6.11
N GLU A 109 0.86 -14.08 -5.62
CA GLU A 109 1.17 -14.39 -4.23
C GLU A 109 2.58 -13.93 -3.81
N SER A 110 3.57 -13.95 -4.71
CA SER A 110 4.95 -13.59 -4.36
C SER A 110 5.07 -12.11 -3.99
N VAL A 111 4.39 -11.22 -4.72
CA VAL A 111 4.35 -9.79 -4.41
C VAL A 111 3.60 -9.54 -3.10
N ARG A 112 2.45 -10.18 -2.90
CA ARG A 112 1.69 -10.07 -1.64
C ARG A 112 2.51 -10.58 -0.45
N TYR A 113 3.21 -11.70 -0.63
CA TYR A 113 4.11 -12.24 0.38
C TYR A 113 5.20 -11.24 0.77
N GLU A 114 5.91 -10.65 -0.22
CA GLU A 114 6.95 -9.65 0.03
C GLU A 114 6.41 -8.42 0.78
N LEU A 115 5.25 -7.91 0.40
CA LEU A 115 4.63 -6.75 1.04
C LEU A 115 4.22 -7.04 2.49
N VAL A 116 3.61 -8.20 2.75
CA VAL A 116 3.23 -8.62 4.10
C VAL A 116 4.48 -8.86 4.96
N GLN A 117 5.49 -9.53 4.42
CA GLN A 117 6.76 -9.74 5.10
C GLN A 117 7.41 -8.40 5.47
N LEU A 118 7.48 -7.47 4.52
CA LEU A 118 8.04 -6.14 4.74
C LEU A 118 7.29 -5.37 5.83
N ALA A 119 5.95 -5.45 5.84
CA ALA A 119 5.14 -4.83 6.88
C ALA A 119 5.43 -5.43 8.26
N LEU A 120 5.47 -6.76 8.37
CA LEU A 120 5.76 -7.47 9.64
C LEU A 120 7.17 -7.16 10.17
N GLU A 121 8.18 -7.15 9.30
CA GLU A 121 9.56 -6.77 9.64
C GLU A 121 9.68 -5.34 10.19
N ASN A 122 8.73 -4.47 9.83
CA ASN A 122 8.64 -3.09 10.30
C ASN A 122 7.61 -2.89 11.43
N GLY A 123 7.16 -3.96 12.08
CA GLY A 123 6.32 -3.90 13.27
C GLY A 123 4.83 -3.80 13.00
N ALA A 124 4.35 -4.24 11.84
CA ALA A 124 2.92 -4.34 11.60
C ALA A 124 2.27 -5.32 12.59
N ASP A 125 1.12 -4.92 13.14
CA ASP A 125 0.29 -5.80 13.96
C ASP A 125 -0.49 -6.77 13.02
N PRO A 126 -0.21 -8.09 13.07
CA PRO A 126 -0.89 -9.06 12.20
C PRO A 126 -2.39 -9.21 12.53
N ASN A 127 -2.81 -8.77 13.72
CA ASN A 127 -4.19 -8.83 14.19
C ASN A 127 -4.95 -7.51 14.06
N LEU A 128 -4.30 -6.49 13.48
CA LEU A 128 -4.96 -5.21 13.22
C LEU A 128 -6.20 -5.44 12.35
N ARG A 129 -7.32 -4.85 12.74
CA ARG A 129 -8.59 -4.97 12.03
C ARG A 129 -8.82 -3.73 11.18
N GLN A 130 -9.11 -3.95 9.92
CA GLN A 130 -9.61 -2.88 9.05
C GLN A 130 -11.10 -2.60 9.27
N GLY A 131 -11.65 -1.59 8.61
CA GLY A 131 -13.09 -1.33 8.61
C GLY A 131 -13.88 -2.59 8.21
N GLY A 132 -14.91 -2.92 9.01
CA GLY A 132 -15.67 -4.17 8.84
C GLY A 132 -15.10 -5.37 9.61
N GLY A 133 -13.98 -5.21 10.31
CA GLY A 133 -13.42 -6.24 11.21
C GLY A 133 -12.51 -7.26 10.54
N PHE A 134 -12.25 -7.14 9.24
CA PHE A 134 -11.34 -8.02 8.50
C PHE A 134 -9.88 -7.80 8.90
N THR A 135 -9.10 -8.88 8.86
CA THR A 135 -7.66 -8.90 9.10
C THR A 135 -6.88 -9.27 7.83
N ALA A 136 -5.56 -9.14 7.87
CA ALA A 136 -4.71 -9.53 6.74
C ALA A 136 -4.82 -11.03 6.42
N ILE A 137 -5.03 -11.90 7.42
CA ILE A 137 -5.20 -13.34 7.20
C ILE A 137 -6.51 -13.66 6.46
N ASP A 138 -7.57 -12.88 6.68
CA ASP A 138 -8.81 -13.03 5.92
C ASP A 138 -8.59 -12.73 4.43
N ALA A 139 -7.79 -11.72 4.10
CA ALA A 139 -7.43 -11.41 2.73
C ALA A 139 -6.60 -12.53 2.08
N ALA A 140 -5.61 -13.07 2.80
CA ALA A 140 -4.81 -14.19 2.32
C ALA A 140 -5.66 -15.42 1.99
N ARG A 141 -6.62 -15.75 2.87
CA ARG A 141 -7.57 -16.85 2.67
C ARG A 141 -8.51 -16.65 1.49
N GLN A 142 -9.02 -15.43 1.31
CA GLN A 142 -9.88 -15.09 0.17
C GLN A 142 -9.14 -15.22 -1.16
N ASN A 143 -7.84 -14.89 -1.19
CA ASN A 143 -7.00 -15.03 -2.37
C ASN A 143 -6.50 -16.48 -2.59
N GLY A 144 -6.59 -17.35 -1.58
CA GLY A 144 -5.97 -18.67 -1.61
C GLY A 144 -4.44 -18.63 -1.49
N ASP A 145 -3.90 -17.61 -0.85
CA ASP A 145 -2.46 -17.39 -0.68
C ASP A 145 -1.93 -18.14 0.56
N GLU A 146 -1.68 -19.44 0.41
CA GLU A 146 -1.24 -20.31 1.51
C GLU A 146 0.07 -19.85 2.18
N ARG A 147 1.02 -19.33 1.39
CA ARG A 147 2.30 -18.85 1.92
C ARG A 147 2.14 -17.54 2.72
N VAL A 148 1.24 -16.67 2.29
CA VAL A 148 0.92 -15.43 3.02
C VAL A 148 0.18 -15.76 4.32
N GLU A 149 -0.78 -16.69 4.27
CA GLU A 149 -1.46 -17.19 5.47
C GLU A 149 -0.46 -17.78 6.48
N GLN A 150 0.43 -18.66 6.03
CA GLN A 150 1.46 -19.27 6.86
C GLN A 150 2.38 -18.21 7.49
N LEU A 151 2.84 -17.22 6.70
CA LEU A 151 3.68 -16.11 7.19
C LEU A 151 2.98 -15.33 8.31
N LEU A 152 1.70 -15.01 8.13
CA LEU A 152 0.91 -14.28 9.12
C LEU A 152 0.77 -15.08 10.42
N LEU A 153 0.44 -16.38 10.33
CA LEU A 153 0.32 -17.28 11.49
C LEU A 153 1.64 -17.41 12.26
N GLU A 154 2.77 -17.55 11.56
CA GLU A 154 4.11 -17.61 12.16
C GLU A 154 4.48 -16.31 12.89
N ASN A 155 3.90 -15.17 12.51
CA ASN A 155 4.08 -13.88 13.14
C ASN A 155 2.97 -13.48 14.11
N GLY A 156 2.12 -14.43 14.53
CA GLY A 156 1.16 -14.26 15.62
C GLY A 156 -0.23 -13.81 15.19
N ALA A 157 -0.57 -13.93 13.90
CA ALA A 157 -1.96 -13.73 13.49
C ALA A 157 -2.87 -14.79 14.16
N GLU A 158 -4.00 -14.35 14.65
CA GLU A 158 -5.05 -15.25 15.17
C GLU A 158 -5.75 -15.93 13.98
N PRO A 159 -6.03 -17.26 14.11
CA PRO A 159 -6.65 -18.01 13.01
C PRO A 159 -8.11 -17.61 12.75
#